data_64a61feded1b487b25778a2ec953fd04
#
_entry.id   64a61feded1b487b25778a2ec953fd04
#
_cell.length_a   1.000
_cell.length_b   1.000
_cell.length_c   1.000
_cell.angle_alpha   90.00
_cell.angle_beta   90.00
_cell.angle_gamma   90.00
#
_symmetry.space_group_name_H-M   'P 1'
#
loop_
_entity.id
_entity.type
_entity.pdbx_description
1 polymer ?
#
loop_
_entity_poly.entity_id
_entity_poly.type
_entity_poly.pdbx_seq_one_letter_code
_entity_poly.pdbx_strand_id
1 'polypeptide(L)'
;MASPLGLTLYNLGQRREPGEDQTRPARPTGRLLWLHAPGEGLVSPMRALARRLVEEDGLPVLLTAPVPVAALPGVIIQPPPIDSPVDARVFLDHWRPEIAVFAGGQLRPAVMHETAERKIPMLVVNGK
;
A
#
# COMPACT_ATOMS: atom_id res chain seq x y z
N MET A 1 5.78 22.17 6.38
CA MET A 1 5.66 22.11 5.58
C MET A 1 5.59 21.70 5.00
N ALA A 2 5.32 21.39 5.33
CA ALA A 2 5.02 21.02 4.51
C ALA A 2 4.84 20.73 3.97
N SER A 3 4.56 20.72 4.18
CA SER A 3 4.11 20.47 3.44
C SER A 3 3.87 20.43 2.98
N PRO A 4 3.66 20.71 3.05
CA PRO A 4 3.10 20.68 2.46
C PRO A 4 2.83 20.42 2.27
N LEU A 5 2.52 20.52 2.62
CA LEU A 5 2.04 20.31 2.25
C LEU A 5 1.85 19.89 2.26
N GLY A 6 1.67 19.90 2.92
CA GLY A 6 1.31 19.66 2.64
C GLY A 6 1.14 19.36 2.81
N LEU A 7 0.93 19.44 3.15
CA LEU A 7 0.58 19.37 2.93
C LEU A 7 0.46 19.30 2.97
N THR A 8 0.33 19.60 3.38
CA THR A 8 0.01 19.64 3.16
C THR A 8 -0.34 19.32 3.30
N LEU A 9 -0.64 19.47 3.80
CA LEU A 9 -1.09 19.34 3.67
C LEU A 9 -1.42 18.89 3.79
N TYR A 10 -1.76 18.73 4.28
CA TYR A 10 -2.14 18.46 4.11
C TYR A 10 -2.36 18.33 4.16
N ASN A 11 -2.65 18.47 4.54
CA ASN A 11 -2.88 18.53 4.28
C ASN A 11 -3.10 18.53 4.37
N LEU A 12 -3.25 18.86 4.82
CA LEU A 12 -3.58 19.04 4.66
C LEU A 12 -3.91 18.71 4.75
N GLY A 13 -4.06 18.66 5.42
CA GLY A 13 -4.48 18.52 5.17
C GLY A 13 -4.60 18.21 5.56
N GLN A 14 -4.65 18.22 5.94
CA GLN A 14 -4.62 18.08 5.97
C GLN A 14 -4.23 18.22 6.26
N ARG A 15 -4.73 18.46 6.69
CA ARG A 15 -4.08 18.73 6.66
C ARG A 15 -3.67 18.63 7.18
N ARG A 16 -3.69 18.57 7.50
CA ARG A 16 -2.93 18.41 7.65
C ARG A 16 -2.25 18.70 8.26
N GLU A 17 -2.97 18.49 8.70
CA GLU A 17 -1.88 18.79 9.24
C GLU A 17 -0.66 18.29 8.75
N PRO A 18 0.08 18.56 8.61
CA PRO A 18 1.29 18.09 8.01
C PRO A 18 1.85 16.86 8.67
N GLY A 19 1.35 16.52 9.75
CA GLY A 19 1.88 15.39 10.49
C GLY A 19 1.65 14.05 9.86
N GLU A 20 0.72 13.97 8.98
CA GLU A 20 0.38 12.68 8.41
C GLU A 20 1.52 12.08 7.62
N ASP A 21 2.20 12.90 6.86
CA ASP A 21 3.29 12.39 6.04
C ASP A 21 4.44 11.91 6.87
N GLN A 22 4.59 12.47 8.04
CA GLN A 22 5.70 12.15 8.90
C GLN A 22 5.61 10.76 9.46
N THR A 23 4.41 10.17 9.49
CA THR A 23 4.25 8.83 10.02
C THR A 23 4.44 7.75 8.97
N ARG A 24 4.61 8.14 7.71
CA ARG A 24 4.77 7.18 6.64
C ARG A 24 6.21 6.68 6.61
N PRO A 25 6.40 5.35 6.68
CA PRO A 25 7.76 4.81 6.65
C PRO A 25 8.46 5.12 5.34
N ALA A 26 9.77 5.15 5.39
CA ALA A 26 10.56 5.33 4.19
C ALA A 26 10.39 4.11 3.28
N ARG A 27 10.42 4.37 1.98
CA ARG A 27 10.36 3.30 1.00
C ARG A 27 11.69 2.57 0.94
N PRO A 28 11.69 1.23 0.96
CA PRO A 28 12.93 0.49 0.76
C PRO A 28 13.50 0.76 -0.63
N THR A 29 14.80 0.63 -0.78
CA THR A 29 15.42 0.76 -2.09
C THR A 29 15.16 -0.49 -2.92
N GLY A 30 15.16 -0.32 -4.25
CA GLY A 30 15.00 -1.42 -5.17
C GLY A 30 13.56 -1.84 -5.35
N ARG A 31 13.35 -3.13 -5.57
CA ARG A 31 12.05 -3.66 -5.88
C ARG A 31 11.17 -3.70 -4.64
N LEU A 32 9.90 -3.45 -4.83
CA LEU A 32 8.92 -3.49 -3.75
C LEU A 32 7.64 -4.11 -4.30
N LEU A 33 7.12 -5.10 -3.60
CA LEU A 33 5.85 -5.72 -3.98
C LEU A 33 4.77 -5.23 -3.05
N TRP A 34 3.61 -4.92 -3.63
CA TRP A 34 2.48 -4.42 -2.86
C TRP A 34 1.38 -5.47 -2.85
N LEU A 35 1.01 -5.91 -1.63
CA LEU A 35 -0.10 -6.83 -1.43
C LEU A 35 -1.20 -6.11 -0.68
N HIS A 36 -2.43 -6.24 -1.14
CA HIS A 36 -3.57 -5.59 -0.47
C HIS A 36 -4.60 -6.63 -0.06
N ALA A 37 -4.90 -6.65 1.24
CA ALA A 37 -5.95 -7.50 1.80
C ALA A 37 -7.14 -6.61 2.15
N PRO A 38 -8.30 -6.79 1.49
CA PRO A 38 -9.43 -5.88 1.69
C PRO A 38 -10.17 -6.09 3.01
N GLY A 39 -9.93 -7.18 3.71
CA GLY A 39 -10.64 -7.43 4.95
C GLY A 39 -9.98 -8.52 5.74
N GLU A 40 -10.53 -8.75 6.92
CA GLU A 40 -9.93 -9.63 7.91
C GLU A 40 -9.74 -11.06 7.38
N GLY A 41 -10.70 -11.55 6.63
CA GLY A 41 -10.64 -12.93 6.14
C GLY A 41 -9.52 -13.18 5.14
N LEU A 42 -8.96 -12.12 4.56
CA LEU A 42 -7.90 -12.25 3.57
C LEU A 42 -6.54 -11.82 4.08
N VAL A 43 -6.47 -11.35 5.33
CA VAL A 43 -5.19 -10.92 5.90
C VAL A 43 -4.25 -12.12 6.07
N SER A 44 -4.76 -13.22 6.61
CA SER A 44 -3.91 -14.37 6.90
C SER A 44 -3.26 -14.97 5.64
N PRO A 45 -4.02 -15.23 4.57
CA PRO A 45 -3.37 -15.74 3.36
C PRO A 45 -2.42 -14.73 2.71
N MET A 46 -2.75 -13.43 2.76
CA MET A 46 -1.86 -12.43 2.18
C MET A 46 -0.60 -12.27 3.03
N ARG A 47 -0.73 -12.38 4.34
CA ARG A 47 0.42 -12.34 5.22
C ARG A 47 1.33 -13.54 4.98
N ALA A 48 0.74 -14.72 4.75
CA ALA A 48 1.52 -15.91 4.44
C ALA A 48 2.27 -15.75 3.13
N LEU A 49 1.62 -15.16 2.12
CA LEU A 49 2.28 -14.88 0.85
C LEU A 49 3.43 -13.90 1.04
N ALA A 50 3.20 -12.84 1.83
CA ALA A 50 4.24 -11.86 2.11
C ALA A 50 5.47 -12.51 2.74
N ARG A 51 5.24 -13.40 3.71
CA ARG A 51 6.34 -14.09 4.37
C ARG A 51 7.15 -14.89 3.35
N ARG A 52 6.48 -15.61 2.48
CA ARG A 52 7.17 -16.43 1.50
C ARG A 52 8.00 -15.59 0.54
N LEU A 53 7.46 -14.45 0.11
CA LEU A 53 8.20 -13.58 -0.81
C LEU A 53 9.45 -13.03 -0.14
N VAL A 54 9.36 -12.67 1.13
CA VAL A 54 10.52 -12.17 1.87
C VAL A 54 11.53 -13.28 2.09
N GLU A 55 11.09 -14.45 2.58
CA GLU A 55 11.99 -15.51 2.97
C GLU A 55 12.59 -16.24 1.79
N GLU A 56 11.81 -16.47 0.74
CA GLU A 56 12.27 -17.28 -0.39
C GLU A 56 12.90 -16.42 -1.48
N ASP A 57 12.38 -15.23 -1.70
CA ASP A 57 12.84 -14.38 -2.81
C ASP A 57 13.60 -13.17 -2.36
N GLY A 58 13.65 -12.88 -1.07
CA GLY A 58 14.37 -11.74 -0.54
C GLY A 58 13.81 -10.40 -0.96
N LEU A 59 12.52 -10.34 -1.28
CA LEU A 59 11.90 -9.11 -1.78
C LEU A 59 11.19 -8.38 -0.66
N PRO A 60 11.38 -7.06 -0.52
CA PRO A 60 10.59 -6.30 0.43
C PRO A 60 9.13 -6.25 -0.03
N VAL A 61 8.23 -6.29 0.95
CA VAL A 61 6.81 -6.34 0.68
C VAL A 61 6.11 -5.24 1.49
N LEU A 62 5.19 -4.55 0.83
CA LEU A 62 4.26 -3.65 1.48
C LEU A 62 2.91 -4.35 1.53
N LEU A 63 2.39 -4.53 2.74
CA LEU A 63 1.08 -5.16 2.93
C LEU A 63 0.11 -4.12 3.47
N THR A 64 -0.97 -3.86 2.75
CA THR A 64 -1.99 -2.93 3.21
C THR A 64 -3.26 -3.69 3.58
N ALA A 65 -3.88 -3.29 4.68
CA ALA A 65 -5.12 -3.87 5.13
C ALA A 65 -5.85 -2.86 6.01
N PRO A 66 -7.19 -2.86 5.97
CA PRO A 66 -7.96 -1.93 6.80
C PRO A 66 -8.10 -2.39 8.25
N VAL A 67 -7.47 -3.48 8.63
CA VAL A 67 -7.53 -4.05 9.97
C VAL A 67 -6.12 -4.27 10.48
N PRO A 68 -5.92 -4.40 11.80
CA PRO A 68 -4.59 -4.65 12.34
C PRO A 68 -3.99 -5.96 11.81
N VAL A 69 -2.70 -5.92 11.55
CA VAL A 69 -1.96 -7.08 11.06
C VAL A 69 -0.73 -7.25 11.95
N ALA A 70 -0.47 -8.47 12.38
CA ALA A 70 0.71 -8.74 13.20
C ALA A 70 1.98 -8.49 12.41
N ALA A 71 2.96 -7.89 13.06
CA ALA A 71 4.23 -7.56 12.43
C ALA A 71 4.92 -8.80 11.87
N LEU A 72 5.70 -8.57 10.83
CA LEU A 72 6.39 -9.64 10.13
C LEU A 72 7.69 -9.08 9.57
N PRO A 73 8.85 -9.73 9.83
CA PRO A 73 10.12 -9.18 9.34
C PRO A 73 10.13 -9.04 7.82
N GLY A 74 10.65 -7.91 7.36
CA GLY A 74 10.74 -7.64 5.92
C GLY A 74 9.46 -7.16 5.29
N VAL A 75 8.38 -7.04 6.06
CA VAL A 75 7.09 -6.61 5.55
C VAL A 75 6.72 -5.29 6.21
N ILE A 76 6.39 -4.30 5.38
CA ILE A 76 5.89 -3.01 5.86
C ILE A 76 4.38 -3.11 5.87
N ILE A 77 3.76 -2.84 7.02
CA ILE A 77 2.31 -2.96 7.17
C ILE A 77 1.73 -1.57 7.33
N GLN A 78 0.78 -1.22 6.48
CA GLN A 78 0.19 0.11 6.45
C GLN A 78 -1.31 0.01 6.17
N PRO A 79 -2.07 1.04 6.55
CA PRO A 79 -3.45 1.11 6.09
C PRO A 79 -3.49 1.37 4.58
N PRO A 80 -4.57 0.98 3.92
CA PRO A 80 -4.66 1.23 2.48
C PRO A 80 -4.92 2.71 2.22
N PRO A 81 -4.59 3.20 1.03
CA PRO A 81 -4.95 4.56 0.69
C PRO A 81 -6.46 4.68 0.53
N ILE A 82 -6.96 5.89 0.74
CA ILE A 82 -8.34 6.19 0.43
C ILE A 82 -8.53 6.01 -1.08
N ASP A 83 -9.68 5.47 -1.48
CA ASP A 83 -9.93 5.18 -2.89
C ASP A 83 -10.38 6.44 -3.62
N SER A 84 -9.44 7.34 -3.83
CA SER A 84 -9.62 8.56 -4.59
C SER A 84 -8.40 8.78 -5.47
N PRO A 85 -8.56 9.53 -6.58
CA PRO A 85 -7.39 9.76 -7.45
C PRO A 85 -6.23 10.43 -6.74
N VAL A 86 -6.52 11.43 -5.90
CA VAL A 86 -5.46 12.16 -5.21
C VAL A 86 -4.71 11.27 -4.24
N ASP A 87 -5.47 10.55 -3.40
CA ASP A 87 -4.85 9.69 -2.40
C ASP A 87 -4.09 8.54 -3.05
N ALA A 88 -4.63 7.99 -4.13
CA ALA A 88 -3.96 6.92 -4.85
C ALA A 88 -2.63 7.41 -5.42
N ARG A 89 -2.60 8.63 -5.97
CA ARG A 89 -1.36 9.17 -6.53
C ARG A 89 -0.31 9.39 -5.46
N VAL A 90 -0.72 9.95 -4.31
CA VAL A 90 0.22 10.17 -3.21
C VAL A 90 0.81 8.84 -2.76
N PHE A 91 -0.04 7.84 -2.59
CA PHE A 91 0.39 6.51 -2.18
C PHE A 91 1.40 5.92 -3.17
N LEU A 92 1.04 5.94 -4.45
CA LEU A 92 1.87 5.31 -5.48
C LEU A 92 3.16 6.10 -5.72
N ASP A 93 3.12 7.43 -5.57
CA ASP A 93 4.33 8.23 -5.69
C ASP A 93 5.32 7.93 -4.59
N HIS A 94 4.82 7.63 -3.41
CA HIS A 94 5.70 7.30 -2.28
C HIS A 94 6.24 5.88 -2.39
N TRP A 95 5.37 4.90 -2.63
CA TRP A 95 5.77 3.51 -2.55
C TRP A 95 6.31 2.95 -3.85
N ARG A 96 5.82 3.39 -4.98
CA ARG A 96 6.27 2.97 -6.31
C ARG A 96 6.49 1.46 -6.39
N PRO A 97 5.44 0.67 -6.16
CA PRO A 97 5.59 -0.78 -6.19
C PRO A 97 5.84 -1.28 -7.61
N GLU A 98 6.54 -2.38 -7.72
CA GLU A 98 6.81 -3.00 -9.01
C GLU A 98 5.62 -3.83 -9.49
N ILE A 99 4.94 -4.49 -8.55
CA ILE A 99 3.77 -5.30 -8.83
C ILE A 99 2.78 -5.07 -7.70
N ALA A 100 1.50 -5.04 -8.04
CA ALA A 100 0.43 -4.92 -7.06
C ALA A 100 -0.44 -6.17 -7.11
N VAL A 101 -0.69 -6.77 -5.95
CA VAL A 101 -1.55 -7.95 -5.83
C VAL A 101 -2.72 -7.58 -4.94
N PHE A 102 -3.92 -7.65 -5.51
CA PHE A 102 -5.15 -7.35 -4.77
C PHE A 102 -5.88 -8.66 -4.49
N ALA A 103 -6.06 -8.99 -3.22
CA ALA A 103 -6.93 -10.11 -2.87
C ALA A 103 -8.37 -9.72 -3.22
N GLY A 104 -9.16 -10.68 -3.66
CA GLY A 104 -10.50 -10.43 -4.15
C GLY A 104 -11.41 -9.83 -3.12
N GLY A 105 -12.64 -9.56 -3.52
CA GLY A 105 -13.63 -8.94 -2.66
C GLY A 105 -13.95 -7.53 -3.12
N GLN A 106 -13.52 -6.53 -2.41
CA GLN A 106 -13.85 -5.15 -2.74
C GLN A 106 -12.91 -4.58 -3.77
N LEU A 107 -13.48 -4.00 -4.81
CA LEU A 107 -12.69 -3.30 -5.80
C LEU A 107 -12.39 -1.88 -5.32
N ARG A 108 -11.28 -1.36 -5.75
CA ARG A 108 -10.87 0.00 -5.43
C ARG A 108 -10.56 0.71 -6.74
N PRO A 109 -11.60 1.20 -7.44
CA PRO A 109 -11.44 1.63 -8.83
C PRO A 109 -10.44 2.78 -9.02
N ALA A 110 -10.42 3.78 -8.13
CA ALA A 110 -9.48 4.88 -8.29
C ALA A 110 -8.04 4.41 -8.10
N VAL A 111 -7.82 3.59 -7.07
CA VAL A 111 -6.49 3.05 -6.82
C VAL A 111 -6.03 2.18 -7.98
N MET A 112 -6.92 1.32 -8.46
CA MET A 112 -6.57 0.42 -9.57
C MET A 112 -6.30 1.20 -10.85
N HIS A 113 -7.10 2.26 -11.11
CA HIS A 113 -6.89 3.10 -12.28
C HIS A 113 -5.52 3.78 -12.23
N GLU A 114 -5.16 4.37 -11.10
CA GLU A 114 -3.88 5.05 -10.97
C GLU A 114 -2.72 4.07 -11.07
N THR A 115 -2.90 2.87 -10.54
CA THR A 115 -1.89 1.83 -10.65
C THR A 115 -1.66 1.45 -12.11
N ALA A 116 -2.75 1.30 -12.87
CA ALA A 116 -2.67 0.96 -14.29
C ALA A 116 -2.03 2.10 -15.09
N GLU A 117 -2.33 3.35 -14.73
CA GLU A 117 -1.73 4.50 -15.42
C GLU A 117 -0.22 4.53 -15.29
N ARG A 118 0.30 3.97 -14.21
CA ARG A 118 1.75 3.90 -14.00
C ARG A 118 2.35 2.63 -14.60
N LYS A 119 1.53 1.84 -15.29
CA LYS A 119 1.98 0.61 -15.93
C LYS A 119 2.54 -0.40 -14.94
N ILE A 120 2.00 -0.39 -13.73
CA ILE A 120 2.35 -1.35 -12.71
C ILE A 120 1.47 -2.58 -12.92
N PRO A 121 2.06 -3.76 -13.16
CA PRO A 121 1.25 -4.97 -13.30
C PRO A 121 0.41 -5.24 -12.06
N MET A 122 -0.83 -5.64 -12.29
CA MET A 122 -1.74 -5.95 -11.20
C MET A 122 -2.24 -7.38 -11.33
N LEU A 123 -2.24 -8.07 -10.20
CA LEU A 123 -2.86 -9.38 -10.09
C LEU A 123 -4.02 -9.27 -9.13
N VAL A 124 -5.13 -9.86 -9.51
CA VAL A 124 -6.29 -9.96 -8.62
C VAL A 124 -6.46 -11.43 -8.30
N VAL A 125 -6.33 -11.78 -7.02
CA VAL A 125 -6.45 -13.17 -6.61
C VAL A 125 -7.75 -13.36 -5.86
N ASN A 126 -8.39 -14.49 -6.10
CA ASN A 126 -9.62 -14.82 -5.41
C ASN A 126 -9.26 -15.49 -4.09
N GLY A 127 -9.70 -14.87 -3.00
CA GLY A 127 -9.33 -15.33 -1.67
C GLY A 127 -10.15 -16.48 -1.13
N LYS A 128 -11.00 -17.04 -1.92
CA LYS A 128 -11.82 -18.13 -1.44
C LYS A 128 -11.11 -19.45 -1.39
#